data_d4b65e534bd190b268a35b21464be368
#
_entry.id   d4b65e534bd190b268a35b21464be368
#
_cell.length_a   1.000
_cell.length_b   1.000
_cell.length_c   1.000
_cell.angle_alpha   90.00
_cell.angle_beta   90.00
_cell.angle_gamma   90.00
#
_symmetry.space_group_name_H-M   'P 1'
#
loop_
_entity.id
_entity.type
_entity.pdbx_description
1 polymer ?
#
loop_
_entity_poly.entity_id
_entity_poly.type
_entity_poly.pdbx_seq_one_letter_code
_entity_poly.pdbx_strand_id
1 'polypeptide(L)'
;ILSGLVGSEMCIRDRRKIGLLVLPRLNLRDSGVWRVLRQMGPAILGVSVAQISLIINTIFASFLVAGSVSWMYYADRLMELPSGVLGVALGTILLPSLAKTHAAEDPAAYSKLLDWGLRLCILLALPCALALALLAEPLVVSLFQYGNFTANDADMTQRALLAYSLGLMGMLLVKVLAPAFYARQDIRTPVRIAMFTLLMTPVSYTHLRAHETREDL
;
A
#
# COMPACT_ATOMS: atom_id res chain seq x y z
N ILE A 1 21.10 0.62 3.39
CA ILE A 1 21.74 0.45 2.06
C ILE A 1 23.02 -0.42 2.18
N LEU A 2 23.88 -0.20 3.18
CA LEU A 2 25.12 -0.98 3.39
C LEU A 2 24.88 -2.46 3.71
N SER A 3 23.85 -2.81 4.48
CA SER A 3 23.52 -4.21 4.81
C SER A 3 23.08 -5.05 3.60
N GLY A 4 22.43 -4.44 2.61
CA GLY A 4 22.06 -5.10 1.36
C GLY A 4 23.25 -5.41 0.46
N LEU A 5 24.25 -4.55 0.43
CA LEU A 5 25.49 -4.75 -0.32
C LEU A 5 26.34 -5.90 0.25
N VAL A 6 26.46 -5.98 1.58
CA VAL A 6 27.20 -7.06 2.26
C VAL A 6 26.55 -8.43 1.98
N GLY A 7 25.23 -8.51 1.96
CA GLY A 7 24.52 -9.75 1.62
C GLY A 7 24.72 -10.20 0.17
N SER A 8 24.75 -9.27 -0.78
CA SER A 8 24.99 -9.57 -2.20
C SER A 8 26.43 -9.99 -2.47
N GLU A 9 27.41 -9.38 -1.81
CA GLU A 9 28.83 -9.76 -1.93
C GLU A 9 29.09 -11.17 -1.38
N MET A 10 28.47 -11.55 -0.25
CA MET A 10 28.57 -12.91 0.27
C MET A 10 27.99 -13.94 -0.71
N CYS A 11 26.80 -13.68 -1.26
CA CYS A 11 26.19 -14.56 -2.26
C CYS A 11 27.04 -14.71 -3.55
N ILE A 12 27.67 -13.64 -4.02
CA ILE A 12 28.54 -13.67 -5.20
C ILE A 12 29.81 -14.45 -4.91
N ARG A 13 30.42 -14.25 -3.74
CA ARG A 13 31.65 -14.95 -3.32
C ARG A 13 31.42 -16.44 -3.15
N ASP A 14 30.31 -16.86 -2.58
CA ASP A 14 29.95 -18.27 -2.41
C ASP A 14 29.65 -18.94 -3.76
N ARG A 15 28.93 -18.27 -4.66
CA ARG A 15 28.69 -18.76 -6.03
C ARG A 15 29.97 -18.91 -6.82
N ARG A 16 30.96 -18.02 -6.61
CA ARG A 16 32.27 -18.13 -7.23
C ARG A 16 33.05 -19.36 -6.74
N LYS A 17 32.95 -19.70 -5.44
CA LYS A 17 33.61 -20.87 -4.86
C LYS A 17 33.08 -22.21 -5.40
N ILE A 18 31.78 -22.27 -5.71
CA ILE A 18 31.11 -23.46 -6.25
C ILE A 18 31.04 -23.48 -7.79
N GLY A 19 31.78 -22.56 -8.48
CA GLY A 19 31.85 -22.52 -9.94
C GLY A 19 30.54 -22.09 -10.65
N LEU A 20 29.56 -21.59 -9.93
CA LEU A 20 28.25 -21.14 -10.45
C LEU A 20 28.22 -19.65 -10.78
N LEU A 21 29.34 -19.00 -10.95
CA LEU A 21 29.42 -17.61 -11.37
C LEU A 21 29.20 -17.52 -12.87
N VAL A 22 27.96 -17.36 -13.28
CA VAL A 22 27.61 -17.10 -14.68
C VAL A 22 27.59 -15.60 -14.90
N LEU A 23 28.44 -15.10 -15.81
CA LEU A 23 28.38 -13.72 -16.26
C LEU A 23 27.04 -13.47 -16.99
N PRO A 24 26.28 -12.43 -16.63
CA PRO A 24 25.02 -12.13 -17.27
C PRO A 24 25.23 -11.83 -18.75
N ARG A 25 24.67 -12.66 -19.62
CA ARG A 25 24.62 -12.41 -21.06
C ARG A 25 23.25 -11.89 -21.40
N LEU A 26 23.19 -10.66 -21.88
CA LEU A 26 21.95 -10.06 -22.38
C LEU A 26 21.57 -10.71 -23.72
N ASN A 27 20.71 -11.69 -23.68
CA ASN A 27 20.14 -12.30 -24.88
C ASN A 27 18.65 -11.91 -24.98
N LEU A 28 18.37 -10.81 -25.69
CA LEU A 28 16.99 -10.30 -25.89
C LEU A 28 16.12 -11.24 -26.74
N ARG A 29 16.71 -12.29 -27.36
CA ARG A 29 15.96 -13.28 -28.14
C ARG A 29 15.51 -14.48 -27.31
N ASP A 30 15.87 -14.54 -26.02
CA ASP A 30 15.44 -15.61 -25.13
C ASP A 30 13.95 -15.47 -24.82
N SER A 31 13.22 -16.57 -25.01
CA SER A 31 11.78 -16.64 -24.69
C SER A 31 11.49 -16.38 -23.22
N GLY A 32 12.42 -16.70 -22.32
CA GLY A 32 12.33 -16.43 -20.89
C GLY A 32 12.33 -14.93 -20.58
N VAL A 33 13.20 -14.15 -21.26
CA VAL A 33 13.26 -12.69 -21.12
C VAL A 33 11.91 -12.05 -21.55
N TRP A 34 11.37 -12.47 -22.69
CA TRP A 34 10.08 -11.99 -23.16
C TRP A 34 8.91 -12.36 -22.25
N ARG A 35 8.94 -13.54 -21.64
CA ARG A 35 7.96 -13.97 -20.67
C ARG A 35 7.95 -13.06 -19.43
N VAL A 36 9.14 -12.77 -18.90
CA VAL A 36 9.32 -11.87 -17.75
C VAL A 36 8.83 -10.45 -18.10
N LEU A 37 9.27 -9.89 -19.23
CA LEU A 37 8.86 -8.56 -19.67
C LEU A 37 7.35 -8.44 -19.84
N ARG A 38 6.71 -9.46 -20.40
CA ARG A 38 5.25 -9.49 -20.57
C ARG A 38 4.51 -9.56 -19.24
N GLN A 39 5.09 -10.18 -18.21
CA GLN A 39 4.54 -10.21 -16.85
C GLN A 39 4.82 -8.91 -16.10
N MET A 40 5.95 -8.26 -16.34
CA MET A 40 6.29 -6.97 -15.71
C MET A 40 5.42 -5.82 -16.20
N GLY A 41 4.97 -5.83 -17.46
CA GLY A 41 4.15 -4.77 -18.02
C GLY A 41 2.92 -4.40 -17.15
N PRO A 42 2.03 -5.35 -16.84
CA PRO A 42 0.89 -5.09 -15.95
C PRO A 42 1.31 -4.66 -14.52
N ALA A 43 2.42 -5.19 -14.01
CA ALA A 43 2.92 -4.80 -12.69
C ALA A 43 3.40 -3.34 -12.67
N ILE A 44 4.14 -2.91 -13.69
CA ILE A 44 4.59 -1.51 -13.85
C ILE A 44 3.37 -0.59 -13.94
N LEU A 45 2.37 -0.94 -14.74
CA LEU A 45 1.12 -0.18 -14.83
C LEU A 45 0.43 -0.08 -13.46
N GLY A 46 0.36 -1.16 -12.69
CA GLY A 46 -0.24 -1.16 -11.36
C GLY A 46 0.46 -0.19 -10.40
N VAL A 47 1.79 -0.18 -10.39
CA VAL A 47 2.57 0.76 -9.57
C VAL A 47 2.39 2.20 -10.06
N SER A 48 2.37 2.42 -11.37
CA SER A 48 2.16 3.75 -11.96
C SER A 48 0.79 4.32 -11.60
N VAL A 49 -0.27 3.50 -11.59
CA VAL A 49 -1.62 3.91 -11.18
C VAL A 49 -1.62 4.42 -9.73
N ALA A 50 -0.92 3.76 -8.82
CA ALA A 50 -0.80 4.20 -7.44
C ALA A 50 -0.10 5.57 -7.33
N GLN A 51 0.97 5.78 -8.08
CA GLN A 51 1.68 7.07 -8.09
C GLN A 51 0.83 8.20 -8.70
N ILE A 52 0.11 7.92 -9.77
CA ILE A 52 -0.83 8.87 -10.39
C ILE A 52 -1.94 9.24 -9.40
N SER A 53 -2.47 8.27 -8.64
CA SER A 53 -3.48 8.52 -7.61
C SER A 53 -2.96 9.48 -6.53
N LEU A 54 -1.71 9.31 -6.07
CA LEU A 54 -1.10 10.24 -5.11
C LEU A 54 -0.99 11.66 -5.67
N ILE A 55 -0.58 11.80 -6.92
CA ILE A 55 -0.48 13.12 -7.59
C ILE A 55 -1.87 13.76 -7.68
N ILE A 56 -2.89 13.03 -8.12
CA ILE A 56 -4.26 13.51 -8.22
C ILE A 56 -4.77 13.97 -6.85
N ASN A 57 -4.59 13.16 -5.79
CA ASN A 57 -5.00 13.51 -4.45
C ASN A 57 -4.30 14.80 -3.95
N THR A 58 -3.01 14.95 -4.23
CA THR A 58 -2.24 16.17 -3.87
C THR A 58 -2.75 17.40 -4.63
N ILE A 59 -3.07 17.25 -5.92
CA ILE A 59 -3.66 18.32 -6.73
C ILE A 59 -5.01 18.76 -6.14
N PHE A 60 -5.90 17.80 -5.83
CA PHE A 60 -7.19 18.13 -5.21
C PHE A 60 -7.02 18.80 -3.83
N ALA A 61 -6.08 18.29 -3.00
CA ALA A 61 -5.78 18.90 -1.71
C ALA A 61 -5.24 20.33 -1.84
N SER A 62 -4.51 20.65 -2.93
CA SER A 62 -3.99 22.01 -3.17
C SER A 62 -5.07 23.04 -3.53
N PHE A 63 -6.24 22.59 -3.96
CA PHE A 63 -7.40 23.48 -4.21
C PHE A 63 -8.22 23.77 -2.94
N LEU A 64 -7.91 23.12 -1.82
CA LEU A 64 -8.51 23.41 -0.52
C LEU A 64 -7.77 24.55 0.18
N VAL A 65 -8.12 24.79 1.44
CA VAL A 65 -7.51 25.83 2.28
C VAL A 65 -5.98 25.61 2.39
N ALA A 66 -5.24 26.71 2.47
CA ALA A 66 -3.78 26.64 2.67
C ALA A 66 -3.44 25.85 3.93
N GLY A 67 -2.55 24.85 3.78
CA GLY A 67 -2.18 23.90 4.84
C GLY A 67 -2.75 22.49 4.65
N SER A 68 -3.80 22.29 3.85
CA SER A 68 -4.48 21.00 3.69
C SER A 68 -3.54 19.87 3.24
N VAL A 69 -2.60 20.15 2.36
CA VAL A 69 -1.60 19.17 1.90
C VAL A 69 -0.71 18.72 3.06
N SER A 70 -0.29 19.67 3.92
CA SER A 70 0.53 19.37 5.09
C SER A 70 -0.23 18.55 6.12
N TRP A 71 -1.48 18.90 6.43
CA TRP A 71 -2.32 18.18 7.38
C TRP A 71 -2.56 16.74 6.96
N MET A 72 -2.86 16.52 5.67
CA MET A 72 -3.00 15.17 5.11
C MET A 72 -1.69 14.39 5.17
N TYR A 73 -0.56 15.04 4.90
CA TYR A 73 0.76 14.39 4.96
C TYR A 73 1.09 13.89 6.38
N TYR A 74 0.85 14.71 7.42
CA TYR A 74 1.10 14.30 8.80
C TYR A 74 0.15 13.17 9.24
N ALA A 75 -1.13 13.23 8.86
CA ALA A 75 -2.08 12.17 9.15
C ALA A 75 -1.69 10.84 8.45
N ASP A 76 -1.25 10.90 7.19
CA ASP A 76 -0.77 9.75 6.43
C ASP A 76 0.45 9.09 7.11
N ARG A 77 1.40 9.88 7.63
CA ARG A 77 2.56 9.35 8.36
C ARG A 77 2.18 8.58 9.61
N LEU A 78 1.17 9.03 10.35
CA LEU A 78 0.68 8.32 11.53
C LEU A 78 -0.02 7.00 11.13
N MET A 79 -0.80 7.02 10.06
CA MET A 79 -1.46 5.83 9.53
C MET A 79 -0.45 4.83 8.94
N GLU A 80 0.66 5.30 8.38
CA GLU A 80 1.68 4.45 7.77
C GLU A 80 2.32 3.50 8.78
N LEU A 81 2.43 3.89 10.06
CA LEU A 81 3.04 3.07 11.10
C LEU A 81 2.31 1.72 11.28
N PRO A 82 1.02 1.66 11.65
CA PRO A 82 0.31 0.38 11.77
C PRO A 82 0.16 -0.32 10.40
N SER A 83 -0.08 0.42 9.34
CA SER A 83 -0.25 -0.16 8.01
C SER A 83 1.04 -0.77 7.45
N GLY A 84 2.19 -0.18 7.75
CA GLY A 84 3.50 -0.69 7.38
C GLY A 84 3.84 -1.97 8.13
N VAL A 85 3.77 -1.93 9.46
CA VAL A 85 4.12 -3.09 10.30
C VAL A 85 3.21 -4.29 9.98
N LEU A 86 1.89 -4.10 10.04
CA LEU A 86 0.93 -5.19 9.81
C LEU A 86 0.92 -5.66 8.34
N GLY A 87 0.97 -4.71 7.40
CA GLY A 87 0.93 -5.04 5.98
C GLY A 87 2.18 -5.79 5.51
N VAL A 88 3.37 -5.42 5.98
CA VAL A 88 4.61 -6.14 5.67
C VAL A 88 4.62 -7.51 6.33
N ALA A 89 4.26 -7.61 7.61
CA ALA A 89 4.21 -8.89 8.31
C ALA A 89 3.26 -9.89 7.64
N LEU A 90 2.03 -9.46 7.33
CA LEU A 90 1.04 -10.31 6.66
C LEU A 90 1.46 -10.65 5.22
N GLY A 91 1.95 -9.68 4.46
CA GLY A 91 2.37 -9.88 3.08
C GLY A 91 3.54 -10.85 2.93
N THR A 92 4.53 -10.75 3.81
CA THR A 92 5.73 -11.62 3.78
C THR A 92 5.41 -13.08 4.12
N ILE A 93 4.40 -13.33 4.94
CA ILE A 93 3.97 -14.69 5.32
C ILE A 93 2.97 -15.26 4.31
N LEU A 94 1.98 -14.45 3.91
CA LEU A 94 0.87 -14.92 3.08
C LEU A 94 1.30 -15.21 1.64
N LEU A 95 2.09 -14.34 1.03
CA LEU A 95 2.47 -14.50 -0.39
C LEU A 95 3.15 -15.85 -0.68
N PRO A 96 4.25 -16.24 0.01
CA PRO A 96 4.91 -17.52 -0.26
C PRO A 96 4.04 -18.72 0.13
N SER A 97 3.26 -18.61 1.20
CA SER A 97 2.38 -19.68 1.66
C SER A 97 1.22 -19.93 0.69
N LEU A 98 0.57 -18.87 0.20
CA LEU A 98 -0.48 -18.96 -0.82
C LEU A 98 0.06 -19.44 -2.17
N ALA A 99 1.27 -19.01 -2.56
CA ALA A 99 1.90 -19.49 -3.78
C ALA A 99 2.23 -20.99 -3.72
N LYS A 100 2.65 -21.49 -2.55
CA LYS A 100 2.91 -22.91 -2.32
C LYS A 100 1.63 -23.76 -2.42
N THR A 101 0.54 -23.34 -1.79
CA THR A 101 -0.75 -24.06 -1.85
C THR A 101 -1.36 -24.01 -3.24
N HIS A 102 -1.18 -22.90 -3.96
CA HIS A 102 -1.62 -22.80 -5.36
C HIS A 102 -0.81 -23.73 -6.28
N ALA A 103 0.51 -23.80 -6.10
CA ALA A 103 1.38 -24.71 -6.88
C ALA A 103 1.11 -26.19 -6.57
N ALA A 104 0.61 -26.51 -5.37
CA ALA A 104 0.19 -27.86 -4.99
C ALA A 104 -1.22 -28.23 -5.50
N GLU A 105 -1.89 -27.35 -6.23
CA GLU A 105 -3.25 -27.52 -6.76
C GLU A 105 -4.28 -27.88 -5.65
N ASP A 106 -4.09 -27.34 -4.44
CA ASP A 106 -4.99 -27.53 -3.31
C ASP A 106 -5.84 -26.27 -3.05
N PRO A 107 -7.01 -26.14 -3.68
CA PRO A 107 -7.89 -24.98 -3.52
C PRO A 107 -8.50 -24.89 -2.12
N ALA A 108 -8.64 -26.02 -1.41
CA ALA A 108 -9.20 -26.03 -0.07
C ALA A 108 -8.21 -25.46 0.94
N ALA A 109 -6.94 -25.87 0.89
CA ALA A 109 -5.87 -25.30 1.71
C ALA A 109 -5.63 -23.82 1.38
N TYR A 110 -5.68 -23.44 0.10
CA TYR A 110 -5.57 -22.04 -0.34
C TYR A 110 -6.68 -21.17 0.28
N SER A 111 -7.92 -21.59 0.17
CA SER A 111 -9.08 -20.85 0.70
C SER A 111 -9.01 -20.72 2.22
N LYS A 112 -8.66 -21.81 2.92
CA LYS A 112 -8.48 -21.81 4.38
C LYS A 112 -7.38 -20.87 4.85
N LEU A 113 -6.27 -20.84 4.14
CA LEU A 113 -5.16 -19.94 4.45
C LEU A 113 -5.53 -18.47 4.21
N LEU A 114 -6.24 -18.17 3.14
CA LEU A 114 -6.73 -16.83 2.84
C LEU A 114 -7.76 -16.36 3.88
N ASP A 115 -8.71 -17.21 4.26
CA ASP A 115 -9.70 -16.92 5.30
C ASP A 115 -9.02 -16.64 6.65
N TRP A 116 -8.02 -17.45 7.01
CA TRP A 116 -7.20 -17.21 8.20
C TRP A 116 -6.50 -15.85 8.15
N GLY A 117 -5.87 -15.51 7.02
CA GLY A 117 -5.19 -14.22 6.83
C GLY A 117 -6.13 -13.04 6.92
N LEU A 118 -7.35 -13.14 6.34
CA LEU A 118 -8.36 -12.10 6.41
C LEU A 118 -8.89 -11.91 7.84
N ARG A 119 -9.16 -12.99 8.57
CA ARG A 119 -9.59 -12.92 9.98
C ARG A 119 -8.52 -12.28 10.86
N LEU A 120 -7.26 -12.68 10.68
CA LEU A 120 -6.14 -12.11 11.42
C LEU A 120 -5.96 -10.62 11.08
N CYS A 121 -6.11 -10.25 9.81
CA CYS A 121 -6.06 -8.87 9.37
C CYS A 121 -7.14 -8.03 10.07
N ILE A 122 -8.39 -8.47 10.08
CA ILE A 122 -9.50 -7.76 10.73
C ILE A 122 -9.26 -7.66 12.24
N LEU A 123 -8.82 -8.74 12.88
CA LEU A 123 -8.54 -8.79 14.31
C LEU A 123 -7.47 -7.77 14.73
N LEU A 124 -6.46 -7.55 13.90
CA LEU A 124 -5.38 -6.60 14.18
C LEU A 124 -5.71 -5.18 13.69
N ALA A 125 -6.38 -5.05 12.55
CA ALA A 125 -6.72 -3.77 11.97
C ALA A 125 -7.74 -2.98 12.80
N LEU A 126 -8.72 -3.67 13.37
CA LEU A 126 -9.78 -3.04 14.15
C LEU A 126 -9.26 -2.33 15.41
N PRO A 127 -8.47 -2.97 16.29
CA PRO A 127 -7.92 -2.26 17.46
C PRO A 127 -6.93 -1.16 17.04
N CYS A 128 -6.16 -1.33 15.96
CA CYS A 128 -5.28 -0.26 15.46
C CYS A 128 -6.08 0.95 14.94
N ALA A 129 -7.16 0.72 14.20
CA ALA A 129 -8.03 1.79 13.71
C ALA A 129 -8.70 2.53 14.88
N LEU A 130 -9.22 1.80 15.86
CA LEU A 130 -9.80 2.38 17.07
C LEU A 130 -8.76 3.16 17.89
N ALA A 131 -7.56 2.62 18.06
CA ALA A 131 -6.48 3.31 18.77
C ALA A 131 -6.11 4.62 18.06
N LEU A 132 -5.95 4.61 16.73
CA LEU A 132 -5.67 5.81 15.96
C LEU A 132 -6.81 6.84 16.08
N ALA A 133 -8.06 6.40 16.06
CA ALA A 133 -9.20 7.29 16.20
C ALA A 133 -9.26 7.92 17.59
N LEU A 134 -9.14 7.11 18.66
CA LEU A 134 -9.23 7.59 20.03
C LEU A 134 -8.02 8.43 20.46
N LEU A 135 -6.84 8.11 19.95
CA LEU A 135 -5.59 8.80 20.26
C LEU A 135 -5.20 9.84 19.22
N ALA A 136 -6.07 10.17 18.26
CA ALA A 136 -5.77 11.09 17.17
C ALA A 136 -5.26 12.45 17.69
N GLU A 137 -6.01 13.07 18.60
CA GLU A 137 -5.64 14.36 19.18
C GLU A 137 -4.33 14.30 19.96
N PRO A 138 -4.16 13.43 20.99
CA PRO A 138 -2.90 13.41 21.76
C PRO A 138 -1.69 13.01 20.90
N LEU A 139 -1.86 12.17 19.87
CA LEU A 139 -0.77 11.83 18.95
C LEU A 139 -0.34 13.04 18.12
N VAL A 140 -1.28 13.76 17.52
CA VAL A 140 -0.98 14.92 16.68
C VAL A 140 -0.38 16.03 17.53
N VAL A 141 -0.94 16.34 18.67
CA VAL A 141 -0.47 17.38 19.59
C VAL A 141 0.92 17.05 20.11
N SER A 142 1.15 15.83 20.60
CA SER A 142 2.43 15.45 21.20
C SER A 142 3.57 15.33 20.20
N LEU A 143 3.29 14.96 18.95
CA LEU A 143 4.31 14.70 17.94
C LEU A 143 4.57 15.89 17.03
N PHE A 144 3.58 16.73 16.76
CA PHE A 144 3.68 17.75 15.71
C PHE A 144 3.42 19.18 16.17
N GLN A 145 2.78 19.43 17.33
CA GLN A 145 2.44 20.77 17.78
C GLN A 145 3.67 21.51 18.35
N TYR A 146 4.63 21.81 17.49
CA TYR A 146 5.84 22.56 17.84
C TYR A 146 6.11 23.66 16.81
N GLY A 147 6.72 24.75 17.27
CA GLY A 147 7.15 25.87 16.41
C GLY A 147 5.99 26.53 15.66
N ASN A 148 5.98 26.43 14.35
CA ASN A 148 4.97 27.05 13.49
C ASN A 148 3.68 26.22 13.32
N PHE A 149 3.62 25.00 13.89
CA PHE A 149 2.44 24.15 13.82
C PHE A 149 1.42 24.59 14.87
N THR A 150 0.38 25.26 14.42
CA THR A 150 -0.64 25.90 15.29
C THR A 150 -1.65 24.91 15.84
N ALA A 151 -2.46 25.33 16.83
CA ALA A 151 -3.57 24.52 17.34
C ALA A 151 -4.62 24.22 16.26
N ASN A 152 -4.83 25.14 15.31
CA ASN A 152 -5.72 24.91 14.18
C ASN A 152 -5.16 23.83 13.25
N ASP A 153 -3.83 23.79 13.01
CA ASP A 153 -3.21 22.73 12.21
C ASP A 153 -3.34 21.37 12.89
N ALA A 154 -3.28 21.34 14.22
CA ALA A 154 -3.48 20.13 15.00
C ALA A 154 -4.92 19.61 14.86
N ASP A 155 -5.92 20.46 14.97
CA ASP A 155 -7.34 20.10 14.81
C ASP A 155 -7.62 19.56 13.40
N MET A 156 -7.14 20.26 12.37
CA MET A 156 -7.32 19.81 10.98
C MET A 156 -6.60 18.49 10.69
N THR A 157 -5.40 18.29 11.21
CA THR A 157 -4.64 17.02 11.08
C THR A 157 -5.35 15.90 11.84
N GLN A 158 -5.91 16.18 13.03
CA GLN A 158 -6.71 15.22 13.79
C GLN A 158 -7.92 14.74 13.01
N ARG A 159 -8.69 15.66 12.40
CA ARG A 159 -9.83 15.32 11.54
C ARG A 159 -9.44 14.45 10.35
N ALA A 160 -8.33 14.78 9.71
CA ALA A 160 -7.79 13.95 8.63
C ALA A 160 -7.40 12.55 9.14
N LEU A 161 -6.77 12.45 10.31
CA LEU A 161 -6.38 11.17 10.91
C LEU A 161 -7.59 10.31 11.30
N LEU A 162 -8.68 10.92 11.80
CA LEU A 162 -9.94 10.24 12.05
C LEU A 162 -10.53 9.62 10.78
N ALA A 163 -10.55 10.37 9.68
CA ALA A 163 -10.98 9.84 8.39
C ALA A 163 -10.07 8.69 7.89
N TYR A 164 -8.76 8.83 8.03
CA TYR A 164 -7.80 7.79 7.68
C TYR A 164 -7.91 6.53 8.57
N SER A 165 -8.26 6.66 9.84
CA SER A 165 -8.45 5.52 10.73
C SER A 165 -9.56 4.59 10.25
N LEU A 166 -10.64 5.14 9.68
CA LEU A 166 -11.70 4.36 9.04
C LEU A 166 -11.18 3.67 7.76
N GLY A 167 -10.36 4.37 6.97
CA GLY A 167 -9.74 3.84 5.75
C GLY A 167 -8.70 2.75 6.00
N LEU A 168 -8.08 2.73 7.18
CA LEU A 168 -7.02 1.78 7.55
C LEU A 168 -7.47 0.32 7.40
N MET A 169 -8.71 0.01 7.78
CA MET A 169 -9.29 -1.33 7.63
C MET A 169 -9.27 -1.79 6.16
N GLY A 170 -9.79 -0.96 5.27
CA GLY A 170 -9.80 -1.25 3.83
C GLY A 170 -8.39 -1.39 3.25
N MET A 171 -7.48 -0.51 3.66
CA MET A 171 -6.08 -0.53 3.20
C MET A 171 -5.35 -1.82 3.62
N LEU A 172 -5.55 -2.28 4.86
CA LEU A 172 -4.96 -3.54 5.33
C LEU A 172 -5.57 -4.77 4.65
N LEU A 173 -6.89 -4.76 4.38
CA LEU A 173 -7.54 -5.82 3.60
C LEU A 173 -6.95 -5.92 2.19
N VAL A 174 -6.69 -4.81 1.53
CA VAL A 174 -6.01 -4.80 0.21
C VAL A 174 -4.61 -5.41 0.32
N LYS A 175 -3.86 -5.14 1.39
CA LYS A 175 -2.51 -5.73 1.61
C LYS A 175 -2.53 -7.25 1.83
N VAL A 176 -3.66 -7.83 2.21
CA VAL A 176 -3.88 -9.29 2.30
C VAL A 176 -4.38 -9.86 0.97
N LEU A 177 -5.31 -9.18 0.32
CA LEU A 177 -5.93 -9.65 -0.92
C LEU A 177 -4.98 -9.54 -2.13
N ALA A 178 -4.16 -8.49 -2.22
CA ALA A 178 -3.23 -8.33 -3.34
C ALA A 178 -2.23 -9.51 -3.46
N PRO A 179 -1.56 -9.96 -2.39
CA PRO A 179 -0.75 -11.18 -2.42
C PRO A 179 -1.51 -12.44 -2.87
N ALA A 180 -2.81 -12.55 -2.55
CA ALA A 180 -3.62 -13.68 -2.98
C ALA A 180 -3.78 -13.71 -4.52
N PHE A 181 -4.01 -12.58 -5.16
CA PHE A 181 -4.03 -12.50 -6.62
C PHE A 181 -2.64 -12.76 -7.23
N TYR A 182 -1.58 -12.20 -6.62
CA TYR A 182 -0.21 -12.39 -7.11
C TYR A 182 0.25 -13.85 -7.00
N ALA A 183 -0.15 -14.55 -5.94
CA ALA A 183 0.13 -15.98 -5.77
C ALA A 183 -0.49 -16.84 -6.89
N ARG A 184 -1.62 -16.40 -7.46
CA ARG A 184 -2.28 -16.99 -8.63
C ARG A 184 -1.73 -16.51 -9.97
N GLN A 185 -0.72 -15.64 -9.96
CA GLN A 185 -0.19 -14.96 -11.15
C GLN A 185 -1.24 -14.07 -11.87
N ASP A 186 -2.34 -13.73 -11.22
CA ASP A 186 -3.36 -12.81 -11.74
C ASP A 186 -3.03 -11.38 -11.32
N ILE A 187 -2.16 -10.74 -12.09
CA ILE A 187 -1.82 -9.32 -11.90
C ILE A 187 -2.89 -8.40 -12.52
N ARG A 188 -3.66 -8.92 -13.48
CA ARG A 188 -4.60 -8.10 -14.25
C ARG A 188 -5.80 -7.63 -13.43
N THR A 189 -6.32 -8.50 -12.56
CA THR A 189 -7.50 -8.18 -11.74
C THR A 189 -7.22 -7.03 -10.75
N PRO A 190 -6.16 -7.05 -9.92
CA PRO A 190 -5.81 -5.92 -9.06
C PRO A 190 -5.59 -4.61 -9.84
N VAL A 191 -4.92 -4.67 -11.00
CA VAL A 191 -4.67 -3.48 -11.84
C VAL A 191 -5.98 -2.90 -12.39
N ARG A 192 -6.92 -3.73 -12.84
CA ARG A 192 -8.24 -3.26 -13.29
C ARG A 192 -9.02 -2.58 -12.17
N ILE A 193 -9.01 -3.16 -10.98
CA ILE A 193 -9.66 -2.58 -9.80
C ILE A 193 -9.00 -1.23 -9.46
N ALA A 194 -7.67 -1.16 -9.45
CA ALA A 194 -6.94 0.07 -9.19
C ALA A 194 -7.24 1.16 -10.22
N MET A 195 -7.31 0.82 -11.51
CA MET A 195 -7.70 1.78 -12.56
C MET A 195 -9.14 2.26 -12.38
N PHE A 196 -10.07 1.37 -12.07
CA PHE A 196 -11.45 1.75 -11.80
C PHE A 196 -11.55 2.70 -10.60
N THR A 197 -10.85 2.40 -9.51
CA THR A 197 -10.79 3.26 -8.33
C THR A 197 -10.18 4.62 -8.66
N LEU A 198 -9.11 4.66 -9.46
CA LEU A 198 -8.49 5.90 -9.91
C LEU A 198 -9.47 6.80 -10.70
N LEU A 199 -10.30 6.22 -11.54
CA LEU A 199 -11.31 6.95 -12.31
C LEU A 199 -12.48 7.42 -11.45
N MET A 200 -12.86 6.63 -10.44
CA MET A 200 -13.95 6.97 -9.52
C MET A 200 -13.56 8.06 -8.51
N THR A 201 -12.30 8.13 -8.12
CA THR A 201 -11.82 9.08 -7.10
C THR A 201 -12.12 10.55 -7.48
N PRO A 202 -11.71 11.08 -8.66
CA PRO A 202 -12.01 12.46 -9.02
C PRO A 202 -13.51 12.72 -9.19
N VAL A 203 -14.28 11.73 -9.66
CA VAL A 203 -15.74 11.85 -9.76
C VAL A 203 -16.36 12.03 -8.39
N SER A 204 -15.92 11.25 -7.40
CA SER A 204 -16.39 11.38 -6.01
C SER A 204 -16.06 12.74 -5.42
N TYR A 205 -14.83 13.26 -5.63
CA TYR A 205 -14.45 14.60 -5.16
C TYR A 205 -15.27 15.72 -5.78
N THR A 206 -15.52 15.67 -7.08
CA THR A 206 -16.33 16.69 -7.76
C THR A 206 -17.80 16.64 -7.29
N HIS A 207 -18.32 15.46 -7.05
CA HIS A 207 -19.71 15.29 -6.59
C HIS A 207 -19.92 15.80 -5.16
N LEU A 208 -18.98 15.50 -4.25
CA LEU A 208 -19.02 15.98 -2.86
C LEU A 208 -18.93 17.50 -2.80
N ARG A 209 -18.00 18.10 -3.57
CA ARG A 209 -17.86 19.56 -3.62
C ARG A 209 -19.08 20.26 -4.20
N ALA A 210 -19.74 19.65 -5.18
CA ALA A 210 -21.00 20.20 -5.75
C ALA A 210 -22.16 20.19 -4.73
N HIS A 211 -22.13 19.28 -3.75
CA HIS A 211 -23.11 19.23 -2.67
C HIS A 211 -22.85 20.33 -1.61
N GLU A 212 -21.58 20.53 -1.24
CA GLU A 212 -21.16 21.51 -0.24
C GLU A 212 -21.48 22.95 -0.69
N THR A 213 -21.21 23.28 -1.95
CA THR A 213 -21.58 24.61 -2.53
C THR A 213 -23.09 24.84 -2.69
N ARG A 214 -23.92 23.81 -2.53
CA ARG A 214 -25.38 23.92 -2.62
C ARG A 214 -26.04 24.13 -1.25
N GLU A 215 -25.35 23.78 -0.18
CA GLU A 215 -25.82 24.02 1.19
C GLU A 215 -25.43 25.43 1.69
N ASP A 216 -24.44 26.07 1.05
CA ASP A 216 -23.96 27.42 1.37
C ASP A 216 -24.72 28.54 0.60
N LEU A 217 -25.74 28.21 -0.22
CA LEU A 217 -26.64 29.13 -0.94
C LEU A 217 -28.04 29.10 -0.38
#